data_2638fd7da2b69810725b6396858bb43d
#
_entry.id   2638fd7da2b69810725b6396858bb43d
#
_cell.length_a   1.000
_cell.length_b   1.000
_cell.length_c   1.000
_cell.angle_alpha   90.00
_cell.angle_beta   90.00
_cell.angle_gamma   90.00
#
_symmetry.space_group_name_H-M   'P 1'
#
loop_
_entity.id
_entity.type
_entity.pdbx_description
1 polymer ?
#
loop_
_entity_poly.entity_id
_entity_poly.type
_entity_poly.pdbx_seq_one_letter_code
_entity_poly.pdbx_strand_id
1 'polypeptide(L)'
;MANTFKVKTVNNVGTSDSDVYTCPSATQTTIIGMNLANITTSAVAADITLVNNDGPNVSIVKGAPIPAGGSLVAVGGDQKLVMEAIDIIKVKSDTATSIDVALSILEIT
;
A
#
# COMPACT_ATOMS: atom_id res chain seq x y z
N MET A 1 22.95 3.57 -12.37
CA MET A 1 22.06 2.78 -11.49
C MET A 1 22.13 3.34 -10.09
N ALA A 2 21.02 3.63 -9.48
CA ALA A 2 20.98 4.18 -8.15
C ALA A 2 19.94 3.45 -7.31
N ASN A 3 20.26 3.27 -6.04
CA ASN A 3 19.34 2.72 -5.04
C ASN A 3 18.92 3.86 -4.13
N THR A 4 17.61 4.07 -4.01
CA THR A 4 17.07 5.17 -3.22
C THR A 4 15.99 4.66 -2.30
N PHE A 5 16.16 4.84 -1.00
CA PHE A 5 15.13 4.56 -0.02
C PHE A 5 14.16 5.74 0.06
N LYS A 6 12.87 5.45 0.09
CA LYS A 6 11.82 6.46 0.20
C LYS A 6 10.70 5.98 1.10
N VAL A 7 9.95 6.92 1.65
CA VAL A 7 8.67 6.67 2.28
C VAL A 7 7.58 7.39 1.49
N LYS A 8 6.49 6.68 1.23
CA LYS A 8 5.29 7.25 0.62
C LYS A 8 4.15 7.13 1.61
N THR A 9 3.37 8.17 1.75
CA THR A 9 2.27 8.21 2.70
C THR A 9 1.00 8.71 2.04
N VAL A 10 -0.12 8.20 2.51
CA VAL A 10 -1.45 8.71 2.17
C VAL A 10 -2.24 8.73 3.46
N ASN A 11 -2.93 9.82 3.72
CA ASN A 11 -3.80 9.92 4.88
C ASN A 11 -5.27 9.92 4.47
N ASN A 12 -6.12 9.60 5.41
CA ASN A 12 -7.58 9.72 5.26
C ASN A 12 -8.13 8.92 4.08
N VAL A 13 -7.63 7.70 3.89
CA VAL A 13 -8.15 6.80 2.85
C VAL A 13 -9.62 6.51 3.13
N GLY A 14 -10.44 6.62 2.11
CA GLY A 14 -11.88 6.43 2.20
C GLY A 14 -12.37 5.26 1.36
N THR A 15 -13.60 5.39 0.87
CA THR A 15 -14.30 4.30 0.16
C THR A 15 -13.95 4.20 -1.33
N SER A 16 -13.09 5.07 -1.83
CA SER A 16 -12.56 5.00 -3.20
C SER A 16 -11.11 4.54 -3.16
N ASP A 17 -10.67 3.86 -4.21
CA ASP A 17 -9.27 3.47 -4.33
C ASP A 17 -8.35 4.69 -4.29
N SER A 18 -7.32 4.63 -3.47
CA SER A 18 -6.28 5.65 -3.39
C SER A 18 -4.97 5.09 -3.89
N ASP A 19 -4.34 5.78 -4.85
CA ASP A 19 -3.01 5.40 -5.33
C ASP A 19 -2.00 5.81 -4.27
N VAL A 20 -1.39 4.81 -3.62
CA VAL A 20 -0.35 5.08 -2.64
C VAL A 20 0.98 5.35 -3.34
N TYR A 21 1.25 4.57 -4.38
CA TYR A 21 2.51 4.69 -5.07
C TYR A 21 2.40 4.09 -6.47
N THR A 22 2.96 4.80 -7.46
CA THR A 22 3.14 4.31 -8.82
C THR A 22 4.63 4.19 -9.08
N CYS A 23 5.07 2.99 -9.46
CA CYS A 23 6.47 2.76 -9.77
C CYS A 23 6.85 3.55 -11.03
N PRO A 24 7.89 4.40 -10.98
CA PRO A 24 8.28 5.17 -12.16
C PRO A 24 8.74 4.29 -13.31
N SER A 25 8.73 4.86 -14.51
CA SER A 25 9.30 4.18 -15.69
C SER A 25 10.79 3.90 -15.48
N ALA A 26 11.30 2.86 -16.09
CA ALA A 26 12.71 2.46 -16.01
C ALA A 26 13.19 2.25 -14.56
N THR A 27 12.28 1.87 -13.66
CA THR A 27 12.56 1.69 -12.24
C THR A 27 11.97 0.38 -11.78
N GLN A 28 12.68 -0.28 -10.86
CA GLN A 28 12.14 -1.40 -10.09
C GLN A 28 12.06 -0.98 -8.64
N THR A 29 11.02 -1.39 -7.95
CA THR A 29 10.80 -1.00 -6.57
C THR A 29 10.55 -2.23 -5.72
N THR A 30 11.21 -2.29 -4.57
CA THR A 30 10.91 -3.29 -3.54
C THR A 30 10.15 -2.59 -2.42
N ILE A 31 8.97 -3.09 -2.09
CA ILE A 31 8.24 -2.65 -0.91
C ILE A 31 8.83 -3.37 0.29
N ILE A 32 9.45 -2.60 1.19
CA ILE A 32 10.11 -3.12 2.39
C ILE A 32 9.09 -3.29 3.51
N GLY A 33 8.16 -2.36 3.62
CA GLY A 33 7.12 -2.42 4.62
C GLY A 33 5.92 -1.58 4.24
N MET A 34 4.75 -2.00 4.67
CA MET A 34 3.50 -1.29 4.43
C MET A 34 2.62 -1.41 5.67
N ASN A 35 2.27 -0.28 6.25
CA ASN A 35 1.46 -0.20 7.45
C ASN A 35 0.21 0.63 7.19
N LEU A 36 -0.94 0.10 7.59
CA LEU A 36 -2.23 0.78 7.52
C LEU A 36 -2.74 0.98 8.93
N ALA A 37 -3.00 2.22 9.30
CA ALA A 37 -3.51 2.56 10.62
C ALA A 37 -4.97 3.00 10.54
N ASN A 38 -5.80 2.43 11.40
CA ASN A 38 -7.19 2.83 11.54
C ASN A 38 -7.25 4.05 12.48
N ILE A 39 -7.63 5.20 11.93
CA ILE A 39 -7.69 6.46 12.67
C ILE A 39 -9.10 6.78 13.19
N THR A 40 -10.00 5.82 13.16
CA THR A 40 -11.37 5.99 13.63
C THR A 40 -11.60 5.27 14.96
N THR A 41 -12.80 5.43 15.51
CA THR A 41 -13.20 4.80 16.77
C THR A 41 -13.95 3.49 16.58
N SER A 42 -14.05 3.01 15.34
CA SER A 42 -14.71 1.75 15.01
C SER A 42 -13.80 0.92 14.12
N ALA A 43 -13.99 -0.40 14.10
CA ALA A 43 -13.23 -1.26 13.20
C ALA A 43 -13.57 -0.95 11.75
N VAL A 44 -12.56 -1.03 10.87
CA VAL A 44 -12.72 -0.85 9.42
C VAL A 44 -12.14 -2.05 8.69
N ALA A 45 -12.55 -2.25 7.45
CA ALA A 45 -11.97 -3.28 6.58
C ALA A 45 -11.17 -2.61 5.46
N ALA A 46 -9.99 -3.14 5.19
CA ALA A 46 -9.06 -2.57 4.21
C ALA A 46 -8.86 -3.52 3.03
N ASP A 47 -8.76 -2.95 1.84
CA ASP A 47 -8.38 -3.65 0.62
C ASP A 47 -7.08 -3.04 0.10
N ILE A 48 -6.13 -3.89 -0.28
CA ILE A 48 -4.89 -3.46 -0.94
C ILE A 48 -4.81 -4.21 -2.26
N THR A 49 -4.66 -3.48 -3.35
CA THR A 49 -4.61 -4.03 -4.70
C THR A 49 -3.30 -3.63 -5.36
N LEU A 50 -2.63 -4.60 -5.97
CA LEU A 50 -1.50 -4.34 -6.86
C LEU A 50 -2.03 -4.32 -8.28
N VAL A 51 -1.92 -3.17 -8.93
CA VAL A 51 -2.23 -3.02 -10.35
C VAL A 51 -0.97 -3.37 -11.12
N ASN A 52 -0.97 -4.55 -11.73
CA ASN A 52 0.18 -5.06 -12.46
C ASN A 52 0.06 -4.64 -13.93
N ASN A 53 1.00 -3.82 -14.38
CA ASN A 53 0.97 -3.28 -15.74
C ASN A 53 1.05 -4.36 -16.81
N ASP A 54 1.72 -5.47 -16.53
CA ASP A 54 1.94 -6.55 -17.49
C ASP A 54 1.05 -7.77 -17.24
N GLY A 55 0.09 -7.68 -16.35
CA GLY A 55 -0.74 -8.83 -16.01
C GLY A 55 -2.00 -8.44 -15.27
N PRO A 56 -2.67 -9.40 -14.65
CA PRO A 56 -3.90 -9.11 -13.93
C PRO A 56 -3.63 -8.35 -12.65
N ASN A 57 -4.58 -7.52 -12.25
CA ASN A 57 -4.55 -6.90 -10.92
C ASN A 57 -4.79 -7.99 -9.88
N VAL A 58 -4.07 -7.91 -8.77
CA VAL A 58 -4.21 -8.89 -7.69
C VAL A 58 -4.46 -8.19 -6.37
N SER A 59 -5.22 -8.84 -5.51
CA SER A 59 -5.44 -8.36 -4.15
C SER A 59 -4.31 -8.84 -3.26
N ILE A 60 -3.64 -7.92 -2.60
CA ILE A 60 -2.66 -8.25 -1.54
C ILE A 60 -3.42 -8.55 -0.26
N VAL A 61 -4.45 -7.75 0.02
CA VAL A 61 -5.32 -7.89 1.17
C VAL A 61 -6.74 -7.57 0.71
N LYS A 62 -7.71 -8.36 1.11
CA LYS A 62 -9.11 -8.16 0.76
C LYS A 62 -9.98 -8.24 2.01
N GLY A 63 -10.60 -7.11 2.37
CA GLY A 63 -11.50 -7.08 3.52
C GLY A 63 -10.86 -7.37 4.85
N ALA A 64 -9.58 -7.02 5.04
CA ALA A 64 -8.88 -7.29 6.28
C ALA A 64 -9.37 -6.34 7.38
N PRO A 65 -9.82 -6.87 8.53
CA PRO A 65 -10.30 -6.00 9.60
C PRO A 65 -9.13 -5.34 10.32
N ILE A 66 -9.28 -4.03 10.61
CA ILE A 66 -8.34 -3.28 11.43
C ILE A 66 -9.14 -2.73 12.61
N PRO A 67 -8.80 -3.13 13.86
CA PRO A 67 -9.52 -2.62 15.03
C PRO A 67 -9.37 -1.12 15.18
N ALA A 68 -10.29 -0.51 15.90
CA ALA A 68 -10.24 0.92 16.20
C ALA A 68 -8.90 1.26 16.86
N GLY A 69 -8.21 2.27 16.33
CA GLY A 69 -6.90 2.68 16.82
C GLY A 69 -5.78 1.68 16.61
N GLY A 70 -6.04 0.58 15.88
CA GLY A 70 -5.02 -0.42 15.57
C GLY A 70 -4.40 -0.22 14.21
N SER A 71 -3.54 -1.15 13.83
CA SER A 71 -2.87 -1.11 12.53
C SER A 71 -2.74 -2.52 11.94
N LEU A 72 -2.55 -2.54 10.62
CA LEU A 72 -2.28 -3.75 9.85
C LEU A 72 -0.93 -3.60 9.16
N VAL A 73 -0.03 -4.54 9.38
CA VAL A 73 1.24 -4.61 8.64
C VAL A 73 1.00 -5.56 7.47
N ALA A 74 0.81 -4.99 6.30
CA ALA A 74 0.48 -5.77 5.10
C ALA A 74 1.73 -6.37 4.44
N VAL A 75 2.86 -5.66 4.51
CA VAL A 75 4.14 -6.13 4.01
C VAL A 75 5.17 -5.85 5.09
N GLY A 76 5.98 -6.84 5.43
CA GLY A 76 7.03 -6.65 6.44
C GLY A 76 7.71 -7.95 6.79
N GLY A 77 8.77 -7.85 7.58
CA GLY A 77 9.55 -9.00 8.00
C GLY A 77 10.19 -9.70 6.82
N ASP A 78 9.95 -10.99 6.68
CA ASP A 78 10.54 -11.80 5.63
C ASP A 78 9.81 -11.65 4.29
N GLN A 79 8.65 -11.02 4.27
CA GLN A 79 7.88 -10.86 3.04
C GLN A 79 8.17 -9.51 2.41
N LYS A 80 8.57 -9.55 1.14
CA LYS A 80 8.79 -8.35 0.33
C LYS A 80 7.89 -8.43 -0.89
N LEU A 81 7.56 -7.27 -1.44
CA LEU A 81 6.76 -7.17 -2.65
C LEU A 81 7.56 -6.37 -3.68
N VAL A 82 7.73 -6.91 -4.86
CA VAL A 82 8.44 -6.24 -5.94
C VAL A 82 7.45 -5.63 -6.90
N MET A 83 7.68 -4.36 -7.27
CA MET A 83 6.92 -3.66 -8.29
C MET A 83 7.84 -3.38 -9.48
N GLU A 84 7.31 -3.60 -10.66
CA GLU A 84 7.98 -3.25 -11.91
C GLU A 84 7.48 -1.90 -12.39
N ALA A 85 8.11 -1.37 -13.44
CA ALA A 85 7.75 -0.05 -13.96
C ALA A 85 6.25 0.06 -14.22
N ILE A 86 5.66 1.17 -13.80
CA ILE A 86 4.26 1.55 -13.98
C ILE A 86 3.26 0.75 -13.12
N ASP A 87 3.71 -0.22 -12.34
CA ASP A 87 2.82 -0.88 -11.38
C ASP A 87 2.35 0.10 -10.32
N ILE A 88 1.14 -0.08 -9.82
CA ILE A 88 0.51 0.81 -8.84
C ILE A 88 0.05 0.00 -7.62
N ILE A 89 0.30 0.51 -6.43
CA ILE A 89 -0.28 -0.04 -5.20
C ILE A 89 -1.42 0.87 -4.74
N LYS A 90 -2.60 0.30 -4.55
CA LYS A 90 -3.81 1.03 -4.17
C LYS A 90 -4.34 0.52 -2.85
N VAL A 91 -4.93 1.42 -2.08
CA VAL A 91 -5.59 1.10 -0.80
C VAL A 91 -7.00 1.67 -0.81
N LYS A 92 -7.91 0.92 -0.23
CA LYS A 92 -9.31 1.32 -0.09
C LYS A 92 -9.82 0.86 1.27
N SER A 93 -10.70 1.65 1.86
CA SER A 93 -11.40 1.32 3.10
C SER A 93 -12.88 1.13 2.84
N ASP A 94 -13.57 0.46 3.75
CA ASP A 94 -15.03 0.42 3.75
C ASP A 94 -15.66 1.63 4.45
N THR A 95 -14.84 2.53 4.98
CA THR A 95 -15.27 3.68 5.77
C THR A 95 -14.55 4.93 5.29
N ALA A 96 -15.28 6.03 5.18
CA ALA A 96 -14.70 7.31 4.75
C ALA A 96 -13.69 7.81 5.78
N THR A 97 -12.59 8.40 5.30
CA THR A 97 -11.59 9.10 6.11
C THR A 97 -11.12 8.25 7.28
N SER A 98 -10.67 7.02 7.00
CA SER A 98 -10.48 6.04 8.07
C SER A 98 -9.08 5.45 8.19
N ILE A 99 -8.25 5.49 7.14
CA ILE A 99 -6.97 4.79 7.13
C ILE A 99 -5.85 5.74 6.73
N ASP A 100 -4.76 5.71 7.51
CA ASP A 100 -3.49 6.33 7.13
C ASP A 100 -2.52 5.23 6.71
N VAL A 101 -1.79 5.47 5.62
CA VAL A 101 -0.88 4.49 5.04
C VAL A 101 0.55 5.02 5.06
N ALA A 102 1.47 4.18 5.49
CA ALA A 102 2.91 4.43 5.38
C ALA A 102 3.54 3.28 4.60
N LEU A 103 4.24 3.62 3.53
CA LEU A 103 4.86 2.67 2.61
C LEU A 103 6.35 2.96 2.56
N SER A 104 7.17 1.99 2.94
CA SER A 104 8.63 2.09 2.86
C SER A 104 9.11 1.32 1.65
N ILE A 105 9.86 1.97 0.79
CA ILE A 105 10.29 1.41 -0.49
C ILE A 105 11.78 1.63 -0.74
N LEU A 106 12.32 0.77 -1.62
CA LEU A 106 13.64 0.95 -2.21
C LEU A 106 13.46 0.98 -3.73
N GLU A 107 13.80 2.09 -4.35
CA GLU A 107 13.80 2.22 -5.81
C GLU A 107 15.17 1.96 -6.38
N ILE A 108 15.24 1.16 -7.44
CA ILE A 108 16.46 0.82 -8.16
C ILE A 108 16.30 1.30 -9.60
N THR A 109 17.12 2.23 -10.00
CA THR A 109 17.06 2.83 -11.35
C THR A 109 18.28 2.50 -12.19
#